data_5ea3ee6203d9aa07c177432316765e47
#
_entry.id   5ea3ee6203d9aa07c177432316765e47
#
_cell.length_a   1.000
_cell.length_b   1.000
_cell.length_c   1.000
_cell.angle_alpha   90.00
_cell.angle_beta   90.00
_cell.angle_gamma   90.00
#
_symmetry.space_group_name_H-M   'P 1'
#
loop_
_entity.id
_entity.type
_entity.pdbx_description
1 polymer ?
#
loop_
_entity_poly.entity_id
_entity_poly.type
_entity_poly.pdbx_seq_one_letter_code
_entity_poly.pdbx_strand_id
1 'polypeptide(L)'
;MEARKFKIVRFIILGVLVLFTFAFGLGVQTADCKTRIVVAQGVEPTRLDPDMHRENPSNNVILHIYDALIERDWDARIQPDLATSWQIVNDTTVEFKLRKGIKFSNGEPFNAEVVKYNFERVAGLLPGAKKTLNAGDYKSIKEVKIIDEHTVQIITKHPDPLLLSYVTAKYMVPIEYTKKDNFKKLATKPIGTGPYVLKSWMKGGELVLTAKKDYWNGAPKIDEVVFRPIPEDSTRIAELRVGGVDIIANLKPDNIQEVEAEKGLEVKFVPSARVAFLFINAETHKMKDIRVRRAINYALDVPSLIKNVMVGNAYRVSTVAPKTFVGWDPEEMYYSYNPEKAKRLLAEAGFPNGMDATILTPRGRYLNDVQACEAIAGMLAKVGIRAKVNAVEFGVFAKVTQAHDIPELMYAAWGNNVFDVWDTIKTCVRSGAMFSWYKNEIVDENIDKASRTIDPEKHSRYLRLALREMWRDPPFGYLYAQRDIYGVNKRVAWEPRTDEDINLYGAYVK
;
A
#
# COMPACT_ATOMS: atom_id res chain seq x y z
N MET A 1 23.62 -76.28 -43.21
CA MET A 1 23.88 -75.74 -41.90
C MET A 1 23.53 -74.26 -41.78
N GLU A 2 23.34 -73.55 -42.87
CA GLU A 2 23.01 -72.08 -42.88
C GLU A 2 21.51 -71.76 -42.73
N ALA A 3 20.60 -72.64 -43.18
CA ALA A 3 19.17 -72.36 -43.10
C ALA A 3 18.55 -72.37 -41.70
N ARG A 4 19.21 -72.90 -40.69
CA ARG A 4 18.74 -72.92 -39.30
C ARG A 4 19.11 -71.65 -38.52
N LYS A 5 20.16 -70.92 -38.91
CA LYS A 5 20.54 -69.65 -38.27
C LYS A 5 19.62 -68.48 -38.63
N PHE A 6 19.02 -68.49 -39.80
CA PHE A 6 18.11 -67.43 -40.25
C PHE A 6 16.72 -67.45 -39.57
N LYS A 7 16.24 -68.62 -39.14
CA LYS A 7 14.94 -68.73 -38.44
C LYS A 7 15.03 -68.26 -36.99
N ILE A 8 16.14 -68.44 -36.31
CA ILE A 8 16.31 -68.03 -34.92
C ILE A 8 16.46 -66.50 -34.82
N VAL A 9 17.11 -65.84 -35.81
CA VAL A 9 17.25 -64.35 -35.82
C VAL A 9 15.90 -63.66 -36.09
N ARG A 10 15.02 -64.29 -36.93
CA ARG A 10 13.68 -63.73 -37.16
C ARG A 10 12.74 -63.81 -35.95
N PHE A 11 12.85 -64.81 -35.10
CA PHE A 11 12.04 -64.94 -33.87
C PHE A 11 12.52 -63.99 -32.77
N ILE A 12 13.82 -63.70 -32.68
CA ILE A 12 14.36 -62.75 -31.70
C ILE A 12 14.02 -61.32 -32.09
N ILE A 13 14.02 -60.95 -33.37
CA ILE A 13 13.62 -59.60 -33.85
C ILE A 13 12.14 -59.37 -33.66
N LEU A 14 11.26 -60.38 -33.87
CA LEU A 14 9.81 -60.24 -33.61
C LEU A 14 9.49 -60.14 -32.10
N GLY A 15 10.22 -60.84 -31.24
CA GLY A 15 10.04 -60.80 -29.80
C GLY A 15 10.45 -59.46 -29.20
N VAL A 16 11.53 -58.84 -29.72
CA VAL A 16 12.00 -57.51 -29.27
C VAL A 16 11.06 -56.39 -29.78
N LEU A 17 10.47 -56.51 -30.97
CA LEU A 17 9.50 -55.52 -31.47
C LEU A 17 8.18 -55.53 -30.70
N VAL A 18 7.71 -56.73 -30.23
CA VAL A 18 6.47 -56.83 -29.44
C VAL A 18 6.71 -56.34 -27.99
N LEU A 19 7.90 -56.51 -27.45
CA LEU A 19 8.25 -55.96 -26.13
C LEU A 19 8.41 -54.42 -26.13
N PHE A 20 8.82 -53.81 -27.26
CA PHE A 20 8.91 -52.35 -27.39
C PHE A 20 7.58 -51.67 -27.56
N THR A 21 6.55 -52.35 -28.12
CA THR A 21 5.19 -51.80 -28.25
C THR A 21 4.36 -51.89 -26.99
N PHE A 22 4.74 -52.73 -26.00
CA PHE A 22 4.08 -52.79 -24.67
C PHE A 22 4.71 -51.83 -23.64
N ALA A 23 5.92 -51.31 -23.87
CA ALA A 23 6.56 -50.36 -22.97
C ALA A 23 6.22 -48.89 -23.24
N PHE A 24 5.55 -48.57 -24.36
CA PHE A 24 5.11 -47.20 -24.69
C PHE A 24 3.66 -46.88 -24.31
N GLY A 25 2.98 -47.85 -23.66
CA GLY A 25 1.63 -47.65 -23.10
C GLY A 25 1.58 -47.21 -21.64
N LEU A 26 2.71 -46.90 -21.02
CA LEU A 26 2.75 -46.26 -19.72
C LEU A 26 2.48 -44.77 -19.86
N GLY A 27 1.32 -44.39 -19.40
CA GLY A 27 0.70 -43.10 -19.48
C GLY A 27 1.70 -41.92 -19.48
N VAL A 28 1.56 -41.09 -20.46
CA VAL A 28 1.91 -39.69 -20.34
C VAL A 28 1.01 -39.20 -19.20
N GLN A 29 1.51 -39.31 -17.94
CA GLN A 29 1.06 -38.41 -16.90
C GLN A 29 1.33 -37.03 -17.45
N THR A 30 0.30 -36.37 -17.97
CA THR A 30 0.31 -34.95 -18.16
C THR A 30 0.71 -34.40 -16.79
N ALA A 31 1.97 -33.98 -16.66
CA ALA A 31 2.37 -33.19 -15.54
C ALA A 31 1.38 -32.06 -15.49
N ASP A 32 0.54 -32.05 -14.47
CA ASP A 32 -0.44 -30.99 -14.24
C ASP A 32 0.42 -29.72 -14.14
N CYS A 33 0.46 -28.97 -15.24
CA CYS A 33 1.36 -27.80 -15.35
C CYS A 33 0.77 -26.75 -14.41
N LYS A 34 1.30 -26.72 -13.18
CA LYS A 34 0.85 -25.80 -12.15
C LYS A 34 0.94 -24.38 -12.69
N THR A 35 -0.18 -23.68 -12.62
CA THR A 35 -0.22 -22.28 -12.99
C THR A 35 0.55 -21.47 -11.96
N ARG A 36 1.55 -20.69 -12.42
CA ARG A 36 2.45 -19.90 -11.57
C ARG A 36 2.49 -18.46 -12.07
N ILE A 37 2.37 -17.49 -11.11
CA ILE A 37 2.62 -16.07 -11.35
C ILE A 37 3.76 -15.61 -10.45
N VAL A 38 4.71 -14.89 -11.03
CA VAL A 38 5.87 -14.32 -10.33
C VAL A 38 5.77 -12.81 -10.31
N VAL A 39 5.72 -12.22 -9.12
CA VAL A 39 5.71 -10.77 -8.87
C VAL A 39 7.09 -10.32 -8.42
N ALA A 40 7.69 -9.36 -9.14
CA ALA A 40 8.89 -8.68 -8.67
C ALA A 40 8.54 -7.35 -8.01
N GLN A 41 9.00 -7.18 -6.78
CA GLN A 41 8.92 -5.92 -6.03
C GLN A 41 10.31 -5.48 -5.56
N GLY A 42 10.49 -4.17 -5.29
CA GLY A 42 11.83 -3.62 -5.01
C GLY A 42 12.48 -4.11 -3.72
N VAL A 43 11.69 -4.60 -2.76
CA VAL A 43 12.16 -5.07 -1.46
C VAL A 43 11.40 -6.32 -1.02
N GLU A 44 12.00 -7.15 -0.17
CA GLU A 44 11.32 -8.30 0.42
C GLU A 44 10.38 -7.88 1.57
N PRO A 45 9.37 -8.72 1.91
CA PRO A 45 8.60 -8.56 3.14
C PRO A 45 9.49 -8.56 4.37
N THR A 46 9.25 -7.64 5.30
CA THR A 46 10.02 -7.61 6.56
C THR A 46 9.59 -8.71 7.50
N ARG A 47 8.30 -8.99 7.55
CA ARG A 47 7.65 -10.05 8.36
C ARG A 47 6.25 -10.34 7.88
N LEU A 48 5.70 -11.48 8.30
CA LEU A 48 4.36 -11.94 7.89
C LEU A 48 3.34 -11.95 9.05
N ASP A 49 3.67 -11.35 10.21
CA ASP A 49 2.71 -11.03 11.26
C ASP A 49 1.90 -9.79 10.82
N PRO A 50 0.57 -9.91 10.60
CA PRO A 50 -0.22 -8.83 10.00
C PRO A 50 -0.33 -7.57 10.85
N ASP A 51 -0.08 -7.65 12.17
CA ASP A 51 -0.14 -6.50 13.06
C ASP A 51 1.24 -5.84 13.30
N MET A 52 2.29 -6.36 12.66
CA MET A 52 3.68 -5.95 12.92
C MET A 52 4.40 -5.41 11.68
N HIS A 53 3.68 -4.93 10.68
CA HIS A 53 4.21 -4.24 9.50
C HIS A 53 3.41 -2.98 9.18
N ARG A 54 3.95 -2.10 8.32
CA ARG A 54 3.28 -0.90 7.78
C ARG A 54 3.69 -0.61 6.34
N GLU A 55 4.29 -1.58 5.67
CA GLU A 55 4.80 -1.43 4.31
C GLU A 55 4.07 -2.34 3.32
N ASN A 56 3.80 -1.84 2.11
CA ASN A 56 3.07 -2.55 1.07
C ASN A 56 3.74 -3.88 0.63
N PRO A 57 5.09 -3.99 0.54
CA PRO A 57 5.70 -5.27 0.17
C PRO A 57 5.37 -6.44 1.10
N SER A 58 5.19 -6.20 2.41
CA SER A 58 4.66 -7.22 3.34
C SER A 58 3.18 -7.43 3.14
N ASN A 59 2.39 -6.36 2.96
CA ASN A 59 0.95 -6.46 2.76
C ASN A 59 0.60 -7.25 1.51
N ASN A 60 1.34 -7.06 0.40
CA ASN A 60 1.18 -7.83 -0.84
C ASN A 60 1.25 -9.34 -0.64
N VAL A 61 1.98 -9.82 0.36
CA VAL A 61 2.02 -11.25 0.71
C VAL A 61 0.92 -11.61 1.72
N ILE A 62 0.73 -10.76 2.73
CA ILE A 62 -0.17 -10.99 3.86
C ILE A 62 -1.63 -11.14 3.40
N LEU A 63 -2.09 -10.29 2.48
CA LEU A 63 -3.47 -10.32 1.94
C LEU A 63 -3.83 -11.63 1.18
N HIS A 64 -2.83 -12.45 0.82
CA HIS A 64 -3.07 -13.77 0.24
C HIS A 64 -3.20 -14.88 1.29
N ILE A 65 -2.68 -14.64 2.51
CA ILE A 65 -2.61 -15.64 3.57
C ILE A 65 -3.76 -15.50 4.57
N TYR A 66 -4.22 -14.26 4.76
CA TYR A 66 -5.21 -13.92 5.78
C TYR A 66 -6.43 -13.24 5.16
N ASP A 67 -7.58 -13.39 5.82
CA ASP A 67 -8.78 -12.60 5.57
C ASP A 67 -9.08 -11.68 6.77
N ALA A 68 -9.84 -10.62 6.52
CA ALA A 68 -10.36 -9.69 7.52
C ALA A 68 -11.86 -9.91 7.79
N LEU A 69 -12.50 -9.10 8.63
CA LEU A 69 -13.96 -9.15 8.77
C LEU A 69 -14.68 -8.62 7.55
N ILE A 70 -14.14 -7.54 6.99
CA ILE A 70 -14.61 -6.84 5.81
C ILE A 70 -13.40 -6.45 4.99
N GLU A 71 -13.55 -6.34 3.68
CA GLU A 71 -12.47 -5.97 2.75
C GLU A 71 -12.84 -4.75 1.90
N ARG A 72 -11.91 -4.26 1.08
CA ARG A 72 -12.20 -3.27 0.03
C ARG A 72 -12.20 -3.91 -1.34
N ASP A 73 -13.20 -3.58 -2.15
CA ASP A 73 -13.21 -3.94 -3.57
C ASP A 73 -12.25 -3.05 -4.40
N TRP A 74 -12.23 -3.24 -5.72
CA TRP A 74 -11.38 -2.47 -6.66
C TRP A 74 -11.70 -0.98 -6.69
N ASP A 75 -12.93 -0.59 -6.32
CA ASP A 75 -13.37 0.82 -6.21
C ASP A 75 -13.16 1.39 -4.79
N ALA A 76 -12.41 0.69 -3.94
CA ALA A 76 -12.17 1.01 -2.54
C ALA A 76 -13.43 1.01 -1.63
N ARG A 77 -14.55 0.41 -2.09
CA ARG A 77 -15.77 0.28 -1.29
C ARG A 77 -15.66 -0.89 -0.32
N ILE A 78 -16.19 -0.70 0.89
CA ILE A 78 -16.17 -1.75 1.90
C ILE A 78 -17.19 -2.84 1.55
N GLN A 79 -16.73 -4.10 1.55
CA GLN A 79 -17.48 -5.31 1.21
C GLN A 79 -17.40 -6.35 2.33
N PRO A 80 -18.38 -7.28 2.44
CA PRO A 80 -18.29 -8.43 3.32
C PRO A 80 -17.10 -9.34 2.98
N ASP A 81 -16.43 -9.86 4.04
CA ASP A 81 -15.40 -10.89 3.93
C ASP A 81 -15.70 -12.00 4.98
N LEU A 82 -14.94 -12.17 6.07
CA LEU A 82 -15.26 -13.12 7.14
C LEU A 82 -16.54 -12.75 7.91
N ALA A 83 -16.96 -11.49 7.88
CA ALA A 83 -18.30 -11.08 8.28
C ALA A 83 -19.25 -11.08 7.07
N THR A 84 -20.44 -11.61 7.21
CA THR A 84 -21.49 -11.60 6.18
C THR A 84 -22.21 -10.26 6.10
N SER A 85 -22.24 -9.52 7.21
CA SER A 85 -22.84 -8.20 7.32
C SER A 85 -22.37 -7.49 8.59
N TRP A 86 -22.57 -6.19 8.62
CA TRP A 86 -22.37 -5.35 9.82
C TRP A 86 -23.46 -4.30 9.92
N GLN A 87 -23.67 -3.77 11.14
CA GLN A 87 -24.56 -2.64 11.37
C GLN A 87 -24.00 -1.73 12.47
N ILE A 88 -24.18 -0.44 12.30
CA ILE A 88 -23.91 0.57 13.32
C ILE A 88 -25.09 0.57 14.28
N VAL A 89 -24.89 0.03 15.52
CA VAL A 89 -25.92 -0.08 16.55
C VAL A 89 -26.15 1.30 17.21
N ASN A 90 -25.06 2.03 17.45
CA ASN A 90 -25.04 3.39 17.94
C ASN A 90 -23.67 4.02 17.64
N ASP A 91 -23.46 5.28 18.04
CA ASP A 91 -22.26 6.07 17.74
C ASP A 91 -20.92 5.43 18.16
N THR A 92 -20.96 4.45 19.06
CA THR A 92 -19.76 3.79 19.60
C THR A 92 -19.77 2.26 19.44
N THR A 93 -20.77 1.69 18.76
CA THR A 93 -20.93 0.24 18.68
C THR A 93 -21.25 -0.21 17.27
N VAL A 94 -20.40 -1.07 16.72
CA VAL A 94 -20.63 -1.76 15.45
C VAL A 94 -20.76 -3.25 15.72
N GLU A 95 -21.84 -3.87 15.23
CA GLU A 95 -22.10 -5.30 15.30
C GLU A 95 -21.73 -5.98 13.98
N PHE A 96 -21.05 -7.13 14.05
CA PHE A 96 -20.68 -7.96 12.90
C PHE A 96 -21.31 -9.35 13.03
N LYS A 97 -21.90 -9.84 11.93
CA LYS A 97 -22.36 -11.22 11.78
C LYS A 97 -21.30 -12.02 11.03
N LEU A 98 -20.79 -13.08 11.65
CA LEU A 98 -19.65 -13.85 11.15
C LEU A 98 -20.08 -15.03 10.27
N ARG A 99 -19.26 -15.40 9.30
CA ARG A 99 -19.44 -16.63 8.52
C ARG A 99 -19.25 -17.86 9.41
N LYS A 100 -20.02 -18.90 9.12
CA LYS A 100 -19.95 -20.20 9.82
C LYS A 100 -19.05 -21.16 9.07
N GLY A 101 -18.43 -22.10 9.80
CA GLY A 101 -17.68 -23.21 9.21
C GLY A 101 -16.29 -22.84 8.66
N ILE A 102 -15.83 -21.60 8.85
CA ILE A 102 -14.52 -21.17 8.42
C ILE A 102 -13.43 -21.77 9.33
N LYS A 103 -12.31 -22.22 8.70
CA LYS A 103 -11.14 -22.74 9.41
C LYS A 103 -9.85 -22.09 8.92
N PHE A 104 -8.94 -21.90 9.84
CA PHE A 104 -7.55 -21.57 9.52
C PHE A 104 -6.84 -22.73 8.82
N SER A 105 -5.73 -22.46 8.16
CA SER A 105 -4.94 -23.48 7.42
C SER A 105 -4.38 -24.60 8.33
N ASN A 106 -4.34 -24.40 9.64
CA ASN A 106 -3.97 -25.40 10.63
C ASN A 106 -5.18 -26.18 11.24
N GLY A 107 -6.40 -25.90 10.76
CA GLY A 107 -7.64 -26.54 11.20
C GLY A 107 -8.35 -25.88 12.38
N GLU A 108 -7.77 -24.88 13.05
CA GLU A 108 -8.45 -24.11 14.10
C GLU A 108 -9.70 -23.41 13.54
N PRO A 109 -10.83 -23.38 14.29
CA PRO A 109 -12.06 -22.73 13.83
C PRO A 109 -11.94 -21.20 13.92
N PHE A 110 -12.63 -20.50 13.01
CA PHE A 110 -12.89 -19.06 13.11
C PHE A 110 -14.27 -18.83 13.71
N ASN A 111 -14.35 -18.00 14.75
CA ASN A 111 -15.57 -17.65 15.47
C ASN A 111 -15.42 -16.32 16.22
N ALA A 112 -16.40 -15.96 17.05
CA ALA A 112 -16.43 -14.72 17.83
C ALA A 112 -15.25 -14.57 18.82
N GLU A 113 -14.77 -15.67 19.40
CA GLU A 113 -13.60 -15.66 20.30
C GLU A 113 -12.33 -15.25 19.57
N VAL A 114 -12.16 -15.72 18.33
CA VAL A 114 -11.02 -15.33 17.47
C VAL A 114 -11.08 -13.83 17.18
N VAL A 115 -12.24 -13.30 16.84
CA VAL A 115 -12.40 -11.87 16.56
C VAL A 115 -12.04 -11.05 17.81
N LYS A 116 -12.60 -11.39 18.96
CA LYS A 116 -12.29 -10.74 20.23
C LYS A 116 -10.79 -10.74 20.52
N TYR A 117 -10.16 -11.90 20.47
CA TYR A 117 -8.73 -12.08 20.71
C TYR A 117 -7.86 -11.18 19.81
N ASN A 118 -8.18 -11.13 18.51
CA ASN A 118 -7.43 -10.35 17.52
C ASN A 118 -7.57 -8.84 17.73
N PHE A 119 -8.78 -8.35 17.98
CA PHE A 119 -8.99 -6.92 18.24
C PHE A 119 -8.44 -6.47 19.59
N GLU A 120 -8.55 -7.32 20.63
CA GLU A 120 -7.93 -7.03 21.94
C GLU A 120 -6.41 -6.97 21.85
N ARG A 121 -5.78 -7.80 21.00
CA ARG A 121 -4.34 -7.73 20.72
C ARG A 121 -3.94 -6.35 20.20
N VAL A 122 -4.56 -5.88 19.12
CA VAL A 122 -4.18 -4.61 18.47
C VAL A 122 -4.59 -3.39 19.29
N ALA A 123 -5.69 -3.48 20.03
CA ALA A 123 -6.11 -2.41 20.97
C ALA A 123 -5.26 -2.33 22.24
N GLY A 124 -4.34 -3.29 22.46
CA GLY A 124 -3.51 -3.37 23.65
C GLY A 124 -4.29 -3.82 24.89
N LEU A 125 -5.43 -4.49 24.71
CA LEU A 125 -6.29 -5.01 25.80
C LEU A 125 -5.96 -6.47 26.14
N LEU A 126 -5.25 -7.19 25.28
CA LEU A 126 -4.88 -8.59 25.49
C LEU A 126 -3.73 -8.70 26.50
N PRO A 127 -3.94 -9.31 27.69
CA PRO A 127 -2.90 -9.42 28.70
C PRO A 127 -1.66 -10.16 28.19
N GLY A 128 -0.47 -9.60 28.46
CA GLY A 128 0.82 -10.19 28.10
C GLY A 128 1.20 -10.11 26.62
N ALA A 129 0.31 -9.62 25.75
CA ALA A 129 0.66 -9.39 24.35
C ALA A 129 1.58 -8.19 24.18
N LYS A 130 2.57 -8.29 23.28
CA LYS A 130 3.41 -7.15 22.92
C LYS A 130 2.60 -6.13 22.14
N LYS A 131 2.91 -4.84 22.36
CA LYS A 131 2.34 -3.75 21.57
C LYS A 131 2.65 -3.96 20.08
N THR A 132 1.62 -3.86 19.26
CA THR A 132 1.73 -3.98 17.81
C THR A 132 2.09 -2.65 17.16
N LEU A 133 2.61 -2.67 15.94
CA LEU A 133 2.89 -1.45 15.18
C LEU A 133 1.62 -0.70 14.81
N ASN A 134 0.49 -1.44 14.65
CA ASN A 134 -0.81 -0.89 14.26
C ASN A 134 -1.66 -0.44 15.44
N ALA A 135 -1.19 -0.58 16.69
CA ALA A 135 -1.97 -0.28 17.91
C ALA A 135 -2.57 1.15 17.94
N GLY A 136 -1.91 2.10 17.28
CA GLY A 136 -2.39 3.48 17.18
C GLY A 136 -3.73 3.63 16.47
N ASP A 137 -4.02 2.76 15.52
CA ASP A 137 -5.22 2.79 14.67
C ASP A 137 -6.44 2.20 15.40
N TYR A 138 -6.22 1.37 16.42
CA TYR A 138 -7.26 0.66 17.18
C TYR A 138 -7.39 1.15 18.63
N LYS A 139 -6.72 2.23 19.01
CA LYS A 139 -6.73 2.76 20.39
C LYS A 139 -8.11 3.25 20.87
N SER A 140 -9.02 3.54 19.94
CA SER A 140 -10.41 3.90 20.22
C SER A 140 -11.21 2.72 20.77
N ILE A 141 -10.83 1.49 20.49
CA ILE A 141 -11.54 0.29 20.94
C ILE A 141 -11.47 0.24 22.48
N LYS A 142 -12.65 0.11 23.08
CA LYS A 142 -12.84 -0.06 24.52
C LYS A 142 -12.98 -1.53 24.89
N GLU A 143 -13.77 -2.26 24.09
CA GLU A 143 -14.18 -3.62 24.37
C GLU A 143 -14.62 -4.32 23.09
N VAL A 144 -14.42 -5.64 23.01
CA VAL A 144 -15.07 -6.51 22.02
C VAL A 144 -15.97 -7.47 22.76
N LYS A 145 -17.28 -7.33 22.56
CA LYS A 145 -18.30 -8.11 23.24
C LYS A 145 -18.77 -9.25 22.34
N ILE A 146 -18.73 -10.46 22.85
CA ILE A 146 -19.34 -11.64 22.20
C ILE A 146 -20.81 -11.65 22.53
N ILE A 147 -21.67 -11.70 21.53
CA ILE A 147 -23.13 -11.84 21.67
C ILE A 147 -23.53 -13.32 21.57
N ASP A 148 -22.97 -13.98 20.54
CA ASP A 148 -23.06 -15.44 20.35
C ASP A 148 -21.82 -15.92 19.56
N GLU A 149 -21.75 -17.23 19.24
CA GLU A 149 -20.59 -17.82 18.53
C GLU A 149 -20.25 -17.13 17.20
N HIS A 150 -21.22 -16.48 16.55
CA HIS A 150 -21.07 -15.85 15.22
C HIS A 150 -21.55 -14.40 15.21
N THR A 151 -21.64 -13.75 16.37
CA THR A 151 -22.00 -12.33 16.47
C THR A 151 -21.12 -11.64 17.49
N VAL A 152 -20.45 -10.55 17.05
CA VAL A 152 -19.61 -9.72 17.91
C VAL A 152 -19.99 -8.26 17.79
N GLN A 153 -19.78 -7.50 18.87
CA GLN A 153 -19.85 -6.06 18.89
C GLN A 153 -18.48 -5.48 19.21
N ILE A 154 -17.99 -4.59 18.36
CA ILE A 154 -16.81 -3.77 18.64
C ILE A 154 -17.31 -2.45 19.23
N ILE A 155 -16.90 -2.15 20.46
CA ILE A 155 -17.34 -0.99 21.22
C ILE A 155 -16.14 -0.05 21.37
N THR A 156 -16.30 1.21 20.98
CA THR A 156 -15.28 2.27 21.07
C THR A 156 -15.50 3.17 22.28
N LYS A 157 -14.45 3.86 22.72
CA LYS A 157 -14.45 4.84 23.85
C LYS A 157 -15.20 6.12 23.51
N HIS A 158 -15.24 6.44 22.23
CA HIS A 158 -15.88 7.60 21.63
C HIS A 158 -16.25 7.25 20.18
N PRO A 159 -17.11 7.99 19.51
CA PRO A 159 -17.39 7.79 18.10
C PRO A 159 -16.08 7.72 17.30
N ASP A 160 -15.98 6.74 16.39
CA ASP A 160 -14.79 6.56 15.54
C ASP A 160 -15.23 6.31 14.08
N PRO A 161 -15.23 7.34 13.24
CA PRO A 161 -15.66 7.24 11.86
C PRO A 161 -14.74 6.35 10.99
N LEU A 162 -13.51 6.09 11.42
CA LEU A 162 -12.56 5.28 10.69
C LEU A 162 -12.52 3.81 11.11
N LEU A 163 -13.29 3.42 12.12
CA LEU A 163 -13.29 2.05 12.63
C LEU A 163 -13.48 1.03 11.51
N LEU A 164 -14.48 1.20 10.64
CA LEU A 164 -14.72 0.28 9.53
C LEU A 164 -13.55 0.23 8.55
N SER A 165 -12.92 1.36 8.27
CA SER A 165 -11.73 1.43 7.42
C SER A 165 -10.54 0.67 8.02
N TYR A 166 -10.32 0.76 9.33
CA TYR A 166 -9.27 -0.02 9.98
C TYR A 166 -9.61 -1.51 10.05
N VAL A 167 -10.89 -1.86 10.16
CA VAL A 167 -11.34 -3.27 10.17
C VAL A 167 -11.03 -3.97 8.86
N THR A 168 -11.01 -3.27 7.71
CA THR A 168 -10.66 -3.87 6.40
C THR A 168 -9.20 -4.35 6.33
N ALA A 169 -8.32 -3.82 7.16
CA ALA A 169 -6.90 -4.19 7.24
C ALA A 169 -6.58 -5.02 8.50
N LYS A 170 -7.60 -5.40 9.29
CA LYS A 170 -7.42 -6.23 10.48
C LYS A 170 -7.60 -7.70 10.15
N TYR A 171 -6.50 -8.31 9.75
CA TYR A 171 -6.45 -9.72 9.43
C TYR A 171 -6.52 -10.61 10.66
N MET A 172 -7.18 -11.78 10.53
CA MET A 172 -7.42 -12.71 11.63
C MET A 172 -6.30 -13.74 11.75
N VAL A 173 -5.83 -13.99 12.98
CA VAL A 173 -4.83 -15.01 13.31
C VAL A 173 -5.42 -16.01 14.32
N PRO A 174 -5.02 -17.31 14.29
CA PRO A 174 -5.56 -18.35 15.15
C PRO A 174 -5.07 -18.21 16.60
N ILE A 175 -5.92 -18.54 17.56
CA ILE A 175 -5.67 -18.34 18.99
C ILE A 175 -4.60 -19.30 19.52
N GLU A 176 -4.83 -20.61 19.37
CA GLU A 176 -3.98 -21.62 20.01
C GLU A 176 -2.58 -21.67 19.40
N TYR A 177 -2.47 -21.39 18.10
CA TYR A 177 -1.17 -21.28 17.44
C TYR A 177 -0.35 -20.10 17.96
N THR A 178 -1.00 -18.94 18.16
CA THR A 178 -0.30 -17.69 18.54
C THR A 178 -0.02 -17.60 20.03
N LYS A 179 -0.85 -18.19 20.90
CA LYS A 179 -0.61 -18.27 22.35
C LYS A 179 0.66 -19.02 22.70
N LYS A 180 1.00 -20.10 21.97
CA LYS A 180 2.14 -21.00 22.27
C LYS A 180 3.48 -20.28 22.34
N ASP A 181 3.70 -19.19 21.58
CA ASP A 181 4.97 -18.49 21.51
C ASP A 181 4.85 -16.96 21.51
N ASN A 182 3.70 -16.46 21.92
CA ASN A 182 3.37 -15.03 21.95
C ASN A 182 3.60 -14.36 20.58
N PHE A 183 2.96 -14.91 19.53
CA PHE A 183 2.96 -14.43 18.14
C PHE A 183 4.30 -14.47 17.40
N LYS A 184 5.37 -14.99 17.99
CA LYS A 184 6.72 -14.92 17.38
C LYS A 184 6.81 -15.67 16.04
N LYS A 185 6.13 -16.83 15.93
CA LYS A 185 6.16 -17.66 14.71
C LYS A 185 5.45 -17.00 13.54
N LEU A 186 4.45 -16.14 13.77
CA LEU A 186 3.73 -15.47 12.69
C LEU A 186 4.67 -14.69 11.77
N ALA A 187 5.77 -14.17 12.30
CA ALA A 187 6.74 -13.40 11.51
C ALA A 187 7.31 -14.17 10.31
N THR A 188 7.40 -15.51 10.40
CA THR A 188 8.00 -16.37 9.36
C THR A 188 7.20 -17.61 9.00
N LYS A 189 6.22 -17.99 9.83
CA LYS A 189 5.33 -19.13 9.63
C LYS A 189 3.87 -18.71 9.85
N PRO A 190 3.30 -17.94 8.91
CA PRO A 190 1.96 -17.44 9.01
C PRO A 190 0.91 -18.56 8.91
N ILE A 191 -0.18 -18.42 9.67
CA ILE A 191 -1.37 -19.27 9.61
C ILE A 191 -2.57 -18.35 9.49
N GLY A 192 -3.32 -18.45 8.41
CA GLY A 192 -4.48 -17.62 8.12
C GLY A 192 -5.65 -18.42 7.56
N THR A 193 -6.72 -17.71 7.26
CA THR A 193 -7.94 -18.25 6.63
C THR A 193 -7.91 -18.08 5.11
N GLY A 194 -7.00 -17.26 4.57
CA GLY A 194 -6.95 -16.77 3.21
C GLY A 194 -6.74 -17.80 2.10
N PRO A 195 -6.75 -17.36 0.82
CA PRO A 195 -6.76 -18.23 -0.35
C PRO A 195 -5.44 -18.98 -0.61
N TYR A 196 -4.35 -18.56 0.03
CA TYR A 196 -3.04 -19.20 -0.14
C TYR A 196 -2.39 -19.51 1.21
N VAL A 197 -1.45 -20.46 1.19
CA VAL A 197 -0.60 -20.82 2.34
C VAL A 197 0.88 -20.63 1.97
N LEU A 198 1.70 -20.23 2.94
CA LEU A 198 3.13 -20.13 2.75
C LEU A 198 3.74 -21.52 2.52
N LYS A 199 4.36 -21.73 1.35
CA LYS A 199 5.11 -22.94 1.01
C LYS A 199 6.56 -22.83 1.44
N SER A 200 7.21 -21.70 1.10
CA SER A 200 8.61 -21.43 1.47
C SER A 200 8.91 -19.94 1.42
N TRP A 201 9.87 -19.53 2.22
CA TRP A 201 10.44 -18.19 2.19
C TRP A 201 11.94 -18.24 2.41
N MET A 202 12.70 -17.97 1.36
CA MET A 202 14.14 -17.79 1.42
C MET A 202 14.45 -16.30 1.58
N LYS A 203 15.02 -15.92 2.72
CA LYS A 203 15.37 -14.51 2.98
C LYS A 203 16.35 -13.99 1.92
N GLY A 204 16.05 -12.81 1.38
CA GLY A 204 16.77 -12.23 0.24
C GLY A 204 16.45 -12.88 -1.12
N GLY A 205 15.56 -13.87 -1.15
CA GLY A 205 15.16 -14.62 -2.33
C GLY A 205 13.65 -14.77 -2.47
N GLU A 206 13.21 -15.86 -3.07
CA GLU A 206 11.80 -16.11 -3.35
C GLU A 206 10.98 -16.41 -2.10
N LEU A 207 9.78 -15.85 -2.05
CA LEU A 207 8.68 -16.26 -1.19
C LEU A 207 7.61 -16.92 -2.04
N VAL A 208 7.27 -18.17 -1.74
CA VAL A 208 6.33 -18.98 -2.53
C VAL A 208 5.08 -19.27 -1.71
N LEU A 209 3.93 -18.94 -2.29
CA LEU A 209 2.61 -19.26 -1.77
C LEU A 209 1.96 -20.35 -2.64
N THR A 210 1.23 -21.27 -2.03
CA THR A 210 0.46 -22.34 -2.72
C THR A 210 -1.03 -22.14 -2.48
N ALA A 211 -1.84 -22.30 -3.51
CA ALA A 211 -3.29 -22.16 -3.47
C ALA A 211 -3.92 -23.17 -2.50
N LYS A 212 -4.88 -22.70 -1.73
CA LYS A 212 -5.75 -23.50 -0.86
C LYS A 212 -6.98 -23.93 -1.66
N LYS A 213 -7.04 -25.21 -2.03
CA LYS A 213 -8.11 -25.73 -2.90
C LYS A 213 -9.50 -25.73 -2.23
N ASP A 214 -9.53 -25.76 -0.90
CA ASP A 214 -10.73 -25.70 -0.05
C ASP A 214 -10.99 -24.31 0.53
N TYR A 215 -10.49 -23.26 -0.15
CA TYR A 215 -10.74 -21.88 0.30
C TYR A 215 -12.25 -21.58 0.31
N TRP A 216 -12.74 -21.02 1.39
CA TRP A 216 -14.17 -20.82 1.64
C TRP A 216 -14.89 -19.97 0.59
N ASN A 217 -14.17 -19.05 -0.06
CA ASN A 217 -14.71 -18.18 -1.13
C ASN A 217 -14.38 -18.71 -2.56
N GLY A 218 -14.02 -19.99 -2.67
CA GLY A 218 -13.66 -20.65 -3.93
C GLY A 218 -12.15 -20.76 -4.14
N ALA A 219 -11.70 -21.83 -4.76
CA ALA A 219 -10.29 -22.07 -5.02
C ALA A 219 -9.70 -21.00 -5.95
N PRO A 220 -8.49 -20.46 -5.64
CA PRO A 220 -7.77 -19.60 -6.58
C PRO A 220 -7.51 -20.29 -7.93
N LYS A 221 -7.48 -19.53 -9.02
CA LYS A 221 -7.15 -20.05 -10.36
C LYS A 221 -5.65 -20.23 -10.57
N ILE A 222 -4.80 -19.62 -9.74
CA ILE A 222 -3.35 -19.72 -9.79
C ILE A 222 -2.89 -20.67 -8.70
N ASP A 223 -2.14 -21.72 -9.06
CA ASP A 223 -1.66 -22.72 -8.10
C ASP A 223 -0.53 -22.23 -7.22
N GLU A 224 0.38 -21.41 -7.77
CA GLU A 224 1.51 -20.83 -7.03
C GLU A 224 1.68 -19.34 -7.34
N VAL A 225 1.80 -18.54 -6.30
CA VAL A 225 2.18 -17.11 -6.35
C VAL A 225 3.56 -16.97 -5.75
N VAL A 226 4.45 -16.28 -6.46
CA VAL A 226 5.84 -16.07 -6.03
C VAL A 226 6.13 -14.59 -5.94
N PHE A 227 6.70 -14.15 -4.82
CA PHE A 227 7.23 -12.80 -4.65
C PHE A 227 8.75 -12.84 -4.67
N ARG A 228 9.37 -12.05 -5.56
CA ARG A 228 10.82 -11.92 -5.71
C ARG A 228 11.26 -10.49 -5.39
N PRO A 229 12.17 -10.27 -4.44
CA PRO A 229 12.76 -8.96 -4.20
C PRO A 229 13.83 -8.70 -5.28
N ILE A 230 13.59 -7.72 -6.13
CA ILE A 230 14.56 -7.27 -7.15
C ILE A 230 14.69 -5.75 -7.04
N PRO A 231 15.70 -5.22 -6.33
CA PRO A 231 15.84 -3.80 -6.05
C PRO A 231 16.05 -2.94 -7.32
N GLU A 232 16.83 -3.44 -8.28
CA GLU A 232 17.22 -2.67 -9.46
C GLU A 232 16.14 -2.71 -10.55
N ASP A 233 15.68 -1.53 -11.01
CA ASP A 233 14.62 -1.40 -12.01
C ASP A 233 14.97 -2.08 -13.33
N SER A 234 16.20 -1.89 -13.81
CA SER A 234 16.69 -2.50 -15.06
C SER A 234 16.65 -4.03 -15.01
N THR A 235 17.00 -4.61 -13.84
CA THR A 235 16.91 -6.06 -13.63
C THR A 235 15.47 -6.53 -13.63
N ARG A 236 14.53 -5.79 -12.98
CA ARG A 236 13.10 -6.14 -13.03
C ARG A 236 12.57 -6.14 -14.47
N ILE A 237 12.93 -5.13 -15.27
CA ILE A 237 12.52 -5.04 -16.69
C ILE A 237 13.12 -6.17 -17.51
N ALA A 238 14.40 -6.48 -17.32
CA ALA A 238 15.05 -7.59 -18.02
C ALA A 238 14.40 -8.94 -17.70
N GLU A 239 14.11 -9.20 -16.42
CA GLU A 239 13.39 -10.42 -15.98
C GLU A 239 11.97 -10.49 -16.57
N LEU A 240 11.25 -9.36 -16.65
CA LEU A 240 9.93 -9.32 -17.28
C LEU A 240 10.00 -9.65 -18.77
N ARG A 241 11.00 -9.16 -19.49
CA ARG A 241 11.22 -9.40 -20.91
C ARG A 241 11.48 -10.87 -21.23
N VAL A 242 12.26 -11.54 -20.41
CA VAL A 242 12.58 -12.97 -20.61
C VAL A 242 11.55 -13.90 -19.99
N GLY A 243 10.49 -13.36 -19.37
CA GLY A 243 9.45 -14.15 -18.70
C GLY A 243 9.88 -14.78 -17.38
N GLY A 244 10.96 -14.31 -16.77
CA GLY A 244 11.41 -14.69 -15.44
C GLY A 244 10.51 -14.16 -14.33
N VAL A 245 9.79 -13.06 -14.61
CA VAL A 245 8.70 -12.52 -13.78
C VAL A 245 7.51 -12.13 -14.65
N ASP A 246 6.32 -12.05 -14.05
CA ASP A 246 5.07 -11.75 -14.75
C ASP A 246 4.55 -10.34 -14.47
N ILE A 247 4.80 -9.84 -13.28
CA ILE A 247 4.38 -8.51 -12.84
C ILE A 247 5.56 -7.84 -12.17
N ILE A 248 5.87 -6.62 -12.59
CA ILE A 248 6.83 -5.74 -11.88
C ILE A 248 6.09 -4.56 -11.30
N ALA A 249 6.30 -4.31 -10.01
CA ALA A 249 5.76 -3.15 -9.30
C ALA A 249 6.69 -1.94 -9.45
N ASN A 250 6.12 -0.73 -9.34
CA ASN A 250 6.86 0.54 -9.37
C ASN A 250 7.73 0.71 -10.61
N LEU A 251 7.17 0.43 -11.79
CA LEU A 251 7.83 0.76 -13.06
C LEU A 251 8.01 2.30 -13.14
N LYS A 252 9.23 2.75 -13.42
CA LYS A 252 9.47 4.19 -13.57
C LYS A 252 8.84 4.75 -14.84
N PRO A 253 8.32 5.99 -14.82
CA PRO A 253 7.73 6.63 -15.98
C PRO A 253 8.64 6.63 -17.22
N ASP A 254 9.94 6.81 -17.05
CA ASP A 254 10.92 6.84 -18.13
C ASP A 254 11.07 5.50 -18.86
N ASN A 255 10.68 4.39 -18.21
CA ASN A 255 10.81 3.04 -18.76
C ASN A 255 9.51 2.50 -19.38
N ILE A 256 8.43 3.29 -19.38
CA ILE A 256 7.12 2.88 -19.93
C ILE A 256 7.25 2.48 -21.39
N GLN A 257 7.83 3.34 -22.23
CA GLN A 257 7.99 3.09 -23.66
C GLN A 257 8.83 1.84 -23.94
N GLU A 258 9.83 1.57 -23.11
CA GLU A 258 10.69 0.39 -23.22
C GLU A 258 9.89 -0.91 -23.00
N VAL A 259 8.99 -0.93 -22.02
CA VAL A 259 8.14 -2.10 -21.74
C VAL A 259 7.04 -2.25 -22.78
N GLU A 260 6.38 -1.17 -23.20
CA GLU A 260 5.31 -1.19 -24.20
C GLU A 260 5.79 -1.58 -25.61
N ALA A 261 7.08 -1.35 -25.92
CA ALA A 261 7.67 -1.78 -27.18
C ALA A 261 7.75 -3.32 -27.32
N GLU A 262 7.70 -4.05 -26.22
CA GLU A 262 7.76 -5.52 -26.21
C GLU A 262 6.39 -6.14 -26.49
N LYS A 263 6.28 -6.93 -27.55
CA LYS A 263 4.99 -7.48 -28.04
C LYS A 263 4.18 -8.26 -26.98
N GLY A 264 4.87 -8.96 -26.07
CA GLY A 264 4.26 -9.80 -25.04
C GLY A 264 3.96 -9.07 -23.73
N LEU A 265 4.31 -7.78 -23.62
CA LEU A 265 4.20 -7.00 -22.41
C LEU A 265 3.18 -5.87 -22.56
N GLU A 266 2.65 -5.41 -21.44
CA GLU A 266 1.80 -4.23 -21.33
C GLU A 266 2.15 -3.43 -20.06
N VAL A 267 1.83 -2.15 -20.06
CA VAL A 267 1.94 -1.30 -18.87
C VAL A 267 0.53 -1.03 -18.35
N LYS A 268 0.32 -1.25 -17.06
CA LYS A 268 -0.95 -0.94 -16.38
C LYS A 268 -0.76 0.21 -15.41
N PHE A 269 -1.81 1.04 -15.34
CA PHE A 269 -1.84 2.25 -14.53
C PHE A 269 -3.07 2.24 -13.63
N VAL A 270 -2.90 2.76 -12.41
CA VAL A 270 -4.02 3.05 -11.52
C VAL A 270 -3.76 4.36 -10.77
N PRO A 271 -4.78 5.21 -10.52
CA PRO A 271 -4.64 6.32 -9.59
C PRO A 271 -4.22 5.79 -8.21
N SER A 272 -3.14 6.32 -7.66
CA SER A 272 -2.66 5.91 -6.33
C SER A 272 -3.33 6.71 -5.22
N ALA A 273 -3.45 6.10 -4.06
CA ALA A 273 -3.79 6.79 -2.80
C ALA A 273 -2.59 7.60 -2.24
N ARG A 274 -1.48 7.67 -2.97
CA ARG A 274 -0.26 8.37 -2.56
C ARG A 274 -0.19 9.79 -3.13
N VAL A 275 0.00 10.77 -2.23
CA VAL A 275 0.14 12.19 -2.58
C VAL A 275 1.52 12.68 -2.21
N ALA A 276 2.19 13.34 -3.16
CA ALA A 276 3.48 13.97 -2.95
C ALA A 276 3.30 15.42 -2.48
N PHE A 277 4.07 15.81 -1.48
CA PHE A 277 4.10 17.16 -0.91
C PHE A 277 5.52 17.66 -0.74
N LEU A 278 5.67 18.97 -0.78
CA LEU A 278 6.81 19.65 -0.24
C LEU A 278 6.45 20.14 1.18
N PHE A 279 6.82 19.38 2.22
CA PHE A 279 6.63 19.80 3.61
C PHE A 279 7.38 21.10 3.87
N ILE A 280 6.73 22.06 4.53
CA ILE A 280 7.32 23.34 4.90
C ILE A 280 7.48 23.35 6.43
N ASN A 281 8.71 23.43 6.90
CA ASN A 281 9.00 23.50 8.32
C ASN A 281 8.67 24.90 8.87
N ALA A 282 7.40 25.13 9.23
CA ALA A 282 6.92 26.41 9.76
C ALA A 282 7.47 26.76 11.15
N GLU A 283 8.25 25.88 11.78
CA GLU A 283 8.95 26.15 13.05
C GLU A 283 10.26 26.89 12.82
N THR A 284 10.83 26.85 11.62
CA THR A 284 12.01 27.65 11.27
C THR A 284 11.65 29.12 11.12
N HIS A 285 12.61 30.01 11.46
CA HIS A 285 12.43 31.46 11.36
C HIS A 285 11.95 31.92 9.98
N LYS A 286 12.52 31.35 8.89
CA LYS A 286 12.19 31.73 7.50
C LYS A 286 10.78 31.28 7.08
N MET A 287 10.35 30.10 7.51
CA MET A 287 9.08 29.50 7.05
C MET A 287 7.89 29.79 7.97
N LYS A 288 8.15 30.44 9.12
CA LYS A 288 7.11 30.82 10.08
C LYS A 288 6.08 31.80 9.47
N ASP A 289 6.56 32.71 8.60
CA ASP A 289 5.69 33.69 7.96
C ASP A 289 4.83 33.02 6.86
N ILE A 290 3.52 33.14 6.99
CA ILE A 290 2.54 32.61 6.05
C ILE A 290 2.74 33.10 4.59
N ARG A 291 3.28 34.34 4.43
CA ARG A 291 3.55 34.92 3.12
C ARG A 291 4.64 34.15 2.38
N VAL A 292 5.66 33.67 3.12
CA VAL A 292 6.72 32.81 2.57
C VAL A 292 6.13 31.49 2.12
N ARG A 293 5.29 30.84 2.93
CA ARG A 293 4.66 29.57 2.58
C ARG A 293 3.71 29.69 1.38
N ARG A 294 2.98 30.78 1.29
CA ARG A 294 2.17 31.10 0.10
C ARG A 294 3.04 31.40 -1.13
N ALA A 295 4.15 32.11 -0.96
CA ALA A 295 5.10 32.38 -2.05
C ALA A 295 5.67 31.10 -2.66
N ILE A 296 6.04 30.12 -1.82
CA ILE A 296 6.47 28.80 -2.27
C ILE A 296 5.41 28.17 -3.16
N ASN A 297 4.13 28.15 -2.73
CA ASN A 297 3.05 27.57 -3.52
C ASN A 297 2.82 28.30 -4.86
N TYR A 298 2.91 29.64 -4.91
CA TYR A 298 2.81 30.40 -6.16
C TYR A 298 4.05 30.22 -7.07
N ALA A 299 5.20 29.80 -6.54
CA ALA A 299 6.41 29.52 -7.31
C ALA A 299 6.40 28.15 -7.99
N LEU A 300 5.52 27.22 -7.57
CA LEU A 300 5.46 25.86 -8.09
C LEU A 300 4.63 25.76 -9.37
N ASP A 301 5.27 25.46 -10.50
CA ASP A 301 4.60 25.07 -11.76
C ASP A 301 4.32 23.56 -11.76
N VAL A 302 3.30 23.15 -11.00
CA VAL A 302 2.91 21.74 -10.84
C VAL A 302 2.53 21.07 -12.16
N PRO A 303 1.81 21.72 -13.10
CA PRO A 303 1.56 21.14 -14.42
C PRO A 303 2.83 20.79 -15.18
N SER A 304 3.84 21.69 -15.18
CA SER A 304 5.15 21.42 -15.81
C SER A 304 5.91 20.29 -15.11
N LEU A 305 5.82 20.21 -13.78
CA LEU A 305 6.43 19.12 -13.00
C LEU A 305 5.81 17.75 -13.38
N ILE A 306 4.47 17.69 -13.45
CA ILE A 306 3.76 16.49 -13.88
C ILE A 306 4.14 16.09 -15.31
N LYS A 307 4.15 17.05 -16.23
CA LYS A 307 4.45 16.78 -17.63
C LYS A 307 5.89 16.29 -17.83
N ASN A 308 6.88 16.96 -17.22
CA ASN A 308 8.30 16.80 -17.58
C ASN A 308 9.03 15.83 -16.65
N VAL A 309 8.64 15.71 -15.37
CA VAL A 309 9.28 14.80 -14.40
C VAL A 309 8.50 13.52 -14.22
N MET A 310 7.16 13.61 -14.15
CA MET A 310 6.30 12.44 -14.00
C MET A 310 5.81 11.87 -15.34
N VAL A 311 6.25 12.45 -16.46
CA VAL A 311 5.89 12.03 -17.83
C VAL A 311 4.36 11.84 -17.99
N GLY A 312 3.57 12.74 -17.36
CA GLY A 312 2.11 12.68 -17.34
C GLY A 312 1.51 11.66 -16.37
N ASN A 313 2.34 10.91 -15.60
CA ASN A 313 1.87 9.86 -14.70
C ASN A 313 1.59 10.35 -13.27
N ALA A 314 0.95 11.49 -13.18
CA ALA A 314 0.44 12.07 -11.96
C ALA A 314 -0.75 12.99 -12.30
N TYR A 315 -1.53 13.34 -11.29
CA TYR A 315 -2.57 14.35 -11.42
C TYR A 315 -2.47 15.35 -10.28
N ARG A 316 -2.74 16.61 -10.60
CA ARG A 316 -2.64 17.70 -9.64
C ARG A 316 -3.68 17.53 -8.53
N VAL A 317 -3.28 17.82 -7.30
CA VAL A 317 -4.20 17.93 -6.15
C VAL A 317 -4.17 19.35 -5.60
N SER A 318 -5.30 19.82 -5.10
CA SER A 318 -5.42 21.16 -4.51
C SER A 318 -4.89 21.23 -3.09
N THR A 319 -4.96 20.11 -2.38
CA THR A 319 -4.51 19.92 -1.00
C THR A 319 -3.95 18.51 -0.83
N VAL A 320 -4.27 17.84 0.27
CA VAL A 320 -3.83 16.46 0.57
C VAL A 320 -4.85 15.39 0.15
N ALA A 321 -5.93 15.78 -0.53
CA ALA A 321 -7.09 14.94 -0.80
C ALA A 321 -7.26 14.64 -2.29
N PRO A 322 -6.91 13.43 -2.77
CA PRO A 322 -7.42 12.90 -4.04
C PRO A 322 -8.95 12.82 -4.07
N LYS A 323 -9.55 12.85 -5.28
CA LYS A 323 -11.02 12.80 -5.46
C LYS A 323 -11.69 11.57 -4.86
N THR A 324 -10.98 10.49 -4.70
CA THR A 324 -11.47 9.23 -4.12
C THR A 324 -11.55 9.26 -2.60
N PHE A 325 -11.02 10.31 -1.94
CA PHE A 325 -10.95 10.36 -0.48
C PHE A 325 -12.21 10.99 0.14
N VAL A 326 -12.66 10.43 1.25
CA VAL A 326 -13.63 11.08 2.12
C VAL A 326 -13.06 12.42 2.60
N GLY A 327 -13.84 13.47 2.50
CA GLY A 327 -13.40 14.83 2.82
C GLY A 327 -12.81 15.61 1.64
N TRP A 328 -12.68 15.02 0.44
CA TRP A 328 -12.32 15.78 -0.75
C TRP A 328 -13.32 16.95 -0.97
N ASP A 329 -12.75 18.12 -1.31
CA ASP A 329 -13.54 19.32 -1.54
C ASP A 329 -13.79 19.49 -3.05
N PRO A 330 -15.07 19.45 -3.51
CA PRO A 330 -15.38 19.67 -4.93
C PRO A 330 -15.07 21.10 -5.41
N GLU A 331 -14.98 22.07 -4.49
CA GLU A 331 -14.53 23.44 -4.79
C GLU A 331 -12.99 23.52 -4.74
N GLU A 332 -12.30 22.65 -5.50
CA GLU A 332 -10.84 22.57 -5.52
C GLU A 332 -10.18 23.93 -5.74
N MET A 333 -9.42 24.39 -4.76
CA MET A 333 -8.68 25.65 -4.81
C MET A 333 -7.21 25.37 -5.10
N TYR A 334 -6.72 25.77 -6.26
CA TYR A 334 -5.31 25.61 -6.65
C TYR A 334 -4.54 26.92 -6.56
N TYR A 335 -3.31 26.84 -6.10
CA TYR A 335 -2.35 27.93 -6.29
C TYR A 335 -1.94 27.97 -7.75
N SER A 336 -2.36 28.99 -8.49
CA SER A 336 -1.90 29.20 -9.87
C SER A 336 -0.43 29.62 -9.88
N TYR A 337 0.39 29.03 -10.75
CA TYR A 337 1.78 29.44 -10.94
C TYR A 337 1.85 30.94 -11.24
N ASN A 338 2.50 31.69 -10.35
CA ASN A 338 2.64 33.15 -10.44
C ASN A 338 3.92 33.62 -9.75
N PRO A 339 5.05 33.54 -10.43
CA PRO A 339 6.36 33.91 -9.85
C PRO A 339 6.42 35.37 -9.41
N GLU A 340 5.72 36.30 -10.10
CA GLU A 340 5.71 37.70 -9.71
C GLU A 340 4.94 37.94 -8.39
N LYS A 341 3.85 37.23 -8.18
CA LYS A 341 3.17 37.23 -6.88
C LYS A 341 4.03 36.63 -5.77
N ALA A 342 4.75 35.55 -6.08
CA ALA A 342 5.67 34.91 -5.14
C ALA A 342 6.77 35.88 -4.71
N LYS A 343 7.43 36.59 -5.65
CA LYS A 343 8.46 37.60 -5.35
C LYS A 343 7.93 38.72 -4.45
N ARG A 344 6.71 39.24 -4.75
CA ARG A 344 6.10 40.27 -3.90
C ARG A 344 5.89 39.78 -2.47
N LEU A 345 5.32 38.59 -2.30
CA LEU A 345 5.08 38.01 -0.97
C LEU A 345 6.39 37.79 -0.20
N LEU A 346 7.47 37.37 -0.86
CA LEU A 346 8.79 37.26 -0.24
C LEU A 346 9.33 38.61 0.19
N ALA A 347 9.23 39.64 -0.65
CA ALA A 347 9.67 41.00 -0.31
C ALA A 347 8.88 41.57 0.89
N GLU A 348 7.55 41.40 0.90
CA GLU A 348 6.68 41.79 2.02
C GLU A 348 6.99 41.03 3.31
N ALA A 349 7.48 39.77 3.20
CA ALA A 349 7.91 38.97 4.34
C ALA A 349 9.36 39.29 4.81
N GLY A 350 10.05 40.29 4.21
CA GLY A 350 11.39 40.68 4.59
C GLY A 350 12.52 40.03 3.81
N PHE A 351 12.21 39.35 2.69
CA PHE A 351 13.19 38.67 1.82
C PHE A 351 13.23 39.27 0.40
N PRO A 352 13.44 40.61 0.22
CA PRO A 352 13.45 41.25 -1.10
C PRO A 352 14.57 40.75 -2.00
N ASN A 353 15.69 40.28 -1.42
CA ASN A 353 16.85 39.72 -2.14
C ASN A 353 16.83 38.17 -2.17
N GLY A 354 15.69 37.57 -1.82
CA GLY A 354 15.54 36.13 -1.72
C GLY A 354 16.14 35.55 -0.43
N MET A 355 16.19 34.21 -0.37
CA MET A 355 16.71 33.47 0.80
C MET A 355 17.26 32.12 0.38
N ASP A 356 18.10 31.54 1.25
CA ASP A 356 18.59 30.18 1.12
C ASP A 356 17.66 29.20 1.83
N ALA A 357 17.47 28.00 1.26
CA ALA A 357 16.73 26.89 1.85
C ALA A 357 17.39 25.55 1.49
N THR A 358 17.03 24.50 2.21
CA THR A 358 17.41 23.12 1.91
C THR A 358 16.16 22.28 1.69
N ILE A 359 16.15 21.44 0.64
CA ILE A 359 15.12 20.43 0.41
C ILE A 359 15.70 19.06 0.77
N LEU A 360 15.26 18.49 1.86
CA LEU A 360 15.57 17.11 2.23
C LEU A 360 14.67 16.16 1.41
N THR A 361 15.26 15.12 0.81
CA THR A 361 14.53 14.06 0.11
C THR A 361 15.21 12.71 0.29
N PRO A 362 14.50 11.58 0.34
CA PRO A 362 15.14 10.29 0.20
C PRO A 362 15.60 10.10 -1.26
N ARG A 363 16.47 9.11 -1.47
CA ARG A 363 16.90 8.71 -2.81
C ARG A 363 16.27 7.37 -3.18
N GLY A 364 15.44 7.36 -4.23
CA GLY A 364 14.85 6.15 -4.81
C GLY A 364 13.74 5.51 -3.97
N ARG A 365 13.12 6.26 -3.04
CA ARG A 365 11.97 5.81 -2.26
C ARG A 365 10.65 6.10 -2.98
N TYR A 366 10.56 7.25 -3.64
CA TYR A 366 9.38 7.70 -4.40
C TYR A 366 9.73 7.78 -5.88
N LEU A 367 8.72 7.79 -6.75
CA LEU A 367 8.93 7.96 -8.19
C LEU A 367 9.61 9.30 -8.47
N ASN A 368 10.78 9.25 -9.10
CA ASN A 368 11.56 10.41 -9.52
C ASN A 368 11.78 11.46 -8.42
N ASP A 369 11.97 11.03 -7.17
CA ASP A 369 12.06 11.89 -5.98
C ASP A 369 13.16 12.96 -6.09
N VAL A 370 14.36 12.58 -6.50
CA VAL A 370 15.49 13.53 -6.64
C VAL A 370 15.22 14.50 -7.80
N GLN A 371 14.79 14.00 -8.96
CA GLN A 371 14.47 14.81 -10.14
C GLN A 371 13.33 15.80 -9.85
N ALA A 372 12.31 15.39 -9.08
CA ALA A 372 11.25 16.28 -8.65
C ALA A 372 11.80 17.42 -7.77
N CYS A 373 12.69 17.11 -6.83
CA CYS A 373 13.32 18.11 -5.97
C CYS A 373 14.22 19.08 -6.75
N GLU A 374 14.98 18.60 -7.72
CA GLU A 374 15.81 19.44 -8.60
C GLU A 374 14.95 20.41 -9.43
N ALA A 375 13.86 19.92 -10.01
CA ALA A 375 12.89 20.75 -10.72
C ALA A 375 12.24 21.79 -9.81
N ILE A 376 11.82 21.41 -8.60
CA ILE A 376 11.25 22.31 -7.58
C ILE A 376 12.30 23.38 -7.19
N ALA A 377 13.55 23.00 -6.94
CA ALA A 377 14.63 23.93 -6.62
C ALA A 377 14.83 24.94 -7.76
N GLY A 378 14.80 24.51 -9.03
CA GLY A 378 14.83 25.38 -10.21
C GLY A 378 13.64 26.36 -10.30
N MET A 379 12.43 25.92 -9.91
CA MET A 379 11.26 26.80 -9.84
C MET A 379 11.40 27.84 -8.73
N LEU A 380 11.83 27.43 -7.54
CA LEU A 380 12.06 28.30 -6.39
C LEU A 380 13.15 29.35 -6.66
N ALA A 381 14.20 28.99 -7.40
CA ALA A 381 15.28 29.91 -7.79
C ALA A 381 14.77 31.09 -8.62
N LYS A 382 13.75 30.89 -9.48
CA LYS A 382 13.13 31.97 -10.30
C LYS A 382 12.50 33.09 -9.46
N VAL A 383 12.17 32.79 -8.21
CA VAL A 383 11.56 33.75 -7.27
C VAL A 383 12.54 34.20 -6.17
N GLY A 384 13.82 33.79 -6.25
CA GLY A 384 14.87 34.18 -5.30
C GLY A 384 15.05 33.21 -4.12
N ILE A 385 14.38 32.08 -4.07
CA ILE A 385 14.64 31.03 -3.06
C ILE A 385 15.72 30.09 -3.63
N ARG A 386 16.94 30.18 -3.09
CA ARG A 386 18.09 29.34 -3.48
C ARG A 386 18.05 28.03 -2.69
N ALA A 387 17.30 27.08 -3.20
CA ALA A 387 17.09 25.79 -2.54
C ALA A 387 18.18 24.78 -2.96
N LYS A 388 18.91 24.22 -1.97
CA LYS A 388 19.86 23.11 -2.17
C LYS A 388 19.15 21.77 -1.94
N VAL A 389 19.22 20.87 -2.90
CA VAL A 389 18.69 19.50 -2.73
C VAL A 389 19.68 18.65 -1.93
N ASN A 390 19.20 18.07 -0.83
CA ASN A 390 19.92 17.13 0.01
C ASN A 390 19.24 15.74 -0.10
N ALA A 391 19.69 14.94 -1.05
CA ALA A 391 19.19 13.60 -1.31
C ALA A 391 19.99 12.56 -0.51
N VAL A 392 19.33 11.91 0.45
CA VAL A 392 19.94 10.98 1.40
C VAL A 392 19.38 9.57 1.24
N GLU A 393 20.07 8.56 1.78
CA GLU A 393 19.56 7.20 1.89
C GLU A 393 18.31 7.18 2.80
N PHE A 394 17.35 6.28 2.52
CA PHE A 394 16.05 6.28 3.20
C PHE A 394 16.14 6.09 4.72
N GLY A 395 17.07 5.28 5.22
CA GLY A 395 17.26 5.09 6.66
C GLY A 395 17.74 6.38 7.36
N VAL A 396 18.57 7.18 6.67
CA VAL A 396 18.99 8.52 7.15
C VAL A 396 17.81 9.48 7.14
N PHE A 397 17.05 9.51 6.03
CA PHE A 397 15.83 10.30 5.91
C PHE A 397 14.84 9.98 7.05
N ALA A 398 14.58 8.71 7.31
CA ALA A 398 13.67 8.27 8.37
C ALA A 398 14.16 8.69 9.77
N LYS A 399 15.48 8.65 10.04
CA LYS A 399 16.03 9.11 11.33
C LYS A 399 15.83 10.60 11.52
N VAL A 400 16.13 11.41 10.49
CA VAL A 400 15.99 12.88 10.55
C VAL A 400 14.54 13.28 10.77
N THR A 401 13.59 12.64 10.05
CA THR A 401 12.16 12.92 10.19
C THR A 401 11.60 12.48 11.54
N GLN A 402 12.01 11.31 12.06
CA GLN A 402 11.61 10.82 13.38
C GLN A 402 12.21 11.65 14.53
N ALA A 403 13.40 12.22 14.33
CA ALA A 403 14.00 13.16 15.28
C ALA A 403 13.38 14.57 15.24
N HIS A 404 12.40 14.80 14.36
CA HIS A 404 11.74 16.08 14.12
C HIS A 404 12.71 17.20 13.65
N ASP A 405 13.86 16.84 13.06
CA ASP A 405 14.97 17.74 12.71
C ASP A 405 15.11 17.89 11.18
N ILE A 406 14.00 18.24 10.49
CA ILE A 406 14.07 18.54 9.06
C ILE A 406 14.52 19.99 8.81
N PRO A 407 15.21 20.27 7.67
CA PRO A 407 15.50 21.62 7.24
C PRO A 407 14.22 22.39 6.89
N GLU A 408 14.38 23.53 6.21
CA GLU A 408 13.26 24.38 5.80
C GLU A 408 12.20 23.66 4.96
N LEU A 409 12.62 22.72 4.10
CA LEU A 409 11.75 21.98 3.20
C LEU A 409 12.09 20.49 3.19
N MET A 410 11.07 19.65 3.03
CA MET A 410 11.23 18.20 2.85
C MET A 410 10.27 17.71 1.78
N TYR A 411 10.78 16.99 0.80
CA TYR A 411 9.92 16.29 -0.16
C TYR A 411 9.63 14.87 0.35
N ALA A 412 8.35 14.54 0.43
CA ALA A 412 7.89 13.19 0.74
C ALA A 412 6.55 12.91 0.03
N ALA A 413 6.23 11.63 -0.16
CA ALA A 413 4.93 11.21 -0.64
C ALA A 413 4.25 10.30 0.40
N TRP A 414 3.02 10.65 0.76
CA TRP A 414 2.23 9.99 1.80
C TRP A 414 1.16 9.10 1.17
N GLY A 415 1.20 7.79 1.46
CA GLY A 415 0.15 6.85 1.09
C GLY A 415 -0.92 6.80 2.17
N ASN A 416 -2.18 6.77 1.77
CA ASN A 416 -3.33 6.76 2.68
C ASN A 416 -4.34 5.69 2.23
N ASN A 417 -4.15 4.46 2.69
CA ASN A 417 -4.99 3.31 2.37
C ASN A 417 -6.31 3.28 3.17
N VAL A 418 -6.52 4.30 4.03
CA VAL A 418 -7.80 4.51 4.72
C VAL A 418 -8.81 5.22 3.82
N PHE A 419 -8.32 5.93 2.77
CA PHE A 419 -9.11 6.75 1.84
C PHE A 419 -9.91 7.86 2.53
N ASP A 420 -9.37 8.38 3.63
CA ASP A 420 -9.95 9.47 4.39
C ASP A 420 -8.89 10.53 4.69
N VAL A 421 -9.20 11.77 4.37
CA VAL A 421 -8.30 12.92 4.55
C VAL A 421 -7.87 13.09 6.00
N TRP A 422 -8.71 12.70 6.95
CA TRP A 422 -8.42 12.79 8.37
C TRP A 422 -7.11 12.10 8.74
N ASP A 423 -6.81 10.92 8.16
CA ASP A 423 -5.60 10.16 8.49
C ASP A 423 -4.33 10.91 8.08
N THR A 424 -4.35 11.53 6.90
CA THR A 424 -3.23 12.37 6.44
C THR A 424 -3.07 13.62 7.31
N ILE A 425 -4.16 14.35 7.62
CA ILE A 425 -4.09 15.58 8.41
C ILE A 425 -3.65 15.27 9.85
N LYS A 426 -4.24 14.25 10.48
CA LYS A 426 -3.87 13.78 11.83
C LYS A 426 -2.38 13.51 11.96
N THR A 427 -1.79 12.91 10.91
CA THR A 427 -0.41 12.41 10.97
C THR A 427 0.62 13.43 10.52
N CYS A 428 0.27 14.26 9.52
CA CYS A 428 1.22 15.16 8.84
C CYS A 428 0.97 16.64 9.09
N VAL A 429 -0.15 17.03 9.70
CA VAL A 429 -0.52 18.45 9.84
C VAL A 429 -0.90 18.84 11.27
N ARG A 430 -1.66 17.99 11.99
CA ARG A 430 -2.12 18.29 13.34
C ARG A 430 -0.96 18.74 14.23
N SER A 431 -1.17 19.81 15.01
CA SER A 431 -0.16 20.36 15.91
C SER A 431 0.38 19.28 16.86
N GLY A 432 1.71 19.14 16.89
CA GLY A 432 2.41 18.15 17.72
C GLY A 432 2.36 16.70 17.18
N ALA A 433 1.85 16.46 15.96
CA ALA A 433 1.97 15.15 15.32
C ALA A 433 3.43 14.88 14.88
N MET A 434 3.79 13.60 14.79
CA MET A 434 5.16 13.17 14.51
C MET A 434 5.74 13.77 13.21
N PHE A 435 4.92 13.93 12.18
CA PHE A 435 5.32 14.45 10.87
C PHE A 435 4.74 15.84 10.61
N SER A 436 4.49 16.64 11.66
CA SER A 436 3.96 18.01 11.56
C SER A 436 4.94 19.03 12.13
N TRP A 437 5.40 19.92 11.30
CA TRP A 437 6.20 21.12 11.65
C TRP A 437 5.33 22.37 11.50
N TYR A 438 4.06 22.26 11.86
CA TYR A 438 3.03 23.26 11.63
C TYR A 438 2.08 23.33 12.82
N LYS A 439 1.49 24.50 13.06
CA LYS A 439 0.49 24.71 14.11
C LYS A 439 -0.61 25.62 13.59
N ASN A 440 -1.86 25.15 13.67
CA ASN A 440 -3.03 25.94 13.33
C ASN A 440 -4.24 25.41 14.10
N GLU A 441 -4.75 26.21 15.03
CA GLU A 441 -5.86 25.85 15.93
C GLU A 441 -7.15 25.54 15.17
N ILE A 442 -7.42 26.25 14.06
CA ILE A 442 -8.62 26.04 13.24
C ILE A 442 -8.57 24.66 12.56
N VAL A 443 -7.40 24.27 12.05
CA VAL A 443 -7.19 22.92 11.50
C VAL A 443 -7.40 21.88 12.59
N ASP A 444 -6.74 22.04 13.75
CA ASP A 444 -6.81 21.09 14.86
C ASP A 444 -8.25 20.92 15.36
N GLU A 445 -8.98 22.01 15.54
CA GLU A 445 -10.39 21.98 15.98
C GLU A 445 -11.28 21.20 15.00
N ASN A 446 -11.11 21.45 13.70
CA ASN A 446 -11.94 20.79 12.69
C ASN A 446 -11.64 19.29 12.57
N ILE A 447 -10.37 18.87 12.62
CA ILE A 447 -10.06 17.44 12.59
C ILE A 447 -10.45 16.72 13.88
N ASP A 448 -10.41 17.39 15.03
CA ASP A 448 -10.90 16.83 16.28
C ASP A 448 -12.44 16.67 16.26
N LYS A 449 -13.19 17.59 15.65
CA LYS A 449 -14.63 17.43 15.39
C LYS A 449 -14.89 16.29 14.42
N ALA A 450 -14.13 16.21 13.31
CA ALA A 450 -14.26 15.11 12.35
C ALA A 450 -14.04 13.76 13.02
N SER A 451 -13.01 13.62 13.87
CA SER A 451 -12.66 12.36 14.56
C SER A 451 -13.75 11.80 15.48
N ARG A 452 -14.74 12.61 15.85
CA ARG A 452 -15.84 12.25 16.76
C ARG A 452 -17.21 12.25 16.09
N THR A 453 -17.25 12.30 14.76
CA THR A 453 -18.48 12.45 13.99
C THR A 453 -18.64 11.26 13.04
N ILE A 454 -19.58 10.35 13.33
CA ILE A 454 -19.87 9.19 12.47
C ILE A 454 -20.83 9.52 11.32
N ASP A 455 -21.56 10.64 11.38
CA ASP A 455 -22.35 11.13 10.25
C ASP A 455 -21.42 11.49 9.09
N PRO A 456 -21.51 10.81 7.93
CA PRO A 456 -20.53 10.98 6.84
C PRO A 456 -20.49 12.38 6.25
N GLU A 457 -21.64 13.06 6.20
CA GLU A 457 -21.71 14.42 5.64
C GLU A 457 -21.08 15.45 6.58
N LYS A 458 -21.38 15.36 7.88
CA LYS A 458 -20.76 16.23 8.89
C LYS A 458 -19.27 15.95 9.01
N HIS A 459 -18.86 14.68 9.00
CA HIS A 459 -17.45 14.29 8.97
C HIS A 459 -16.73 14.94 7.80
N SER A 460 -17.20 14.72 6.56
CA SER A 460 -16.65 15.33 5.35
C SER A 460 -16.65 16.85 5.40
N ARG A 461 -17.69 17.48 5.98
CA ARG A 461 -17.77 18.94 6.14
C ARG A 461 -16.64 19.49 7.01
N TYR A 462 -16.36 18.85 8.16
CA TYR A 462 -15.27 19.29 9.02
C TYR A 462 -13.90 19.11 8.35
N LEU A 463 -13.71 18.02 7.62
CA LEU A 463 -12.49 17.81 6.84
C LEU A 463 -12.29 18.89 5.77
N ARG A 464 -13.35 19.24 5.01
CA ARG A 464 -13.29 20.35 4.04
C ARG A 464 -12.96 21.69 4.69
N LEU A 465 -13.49 21.99 5.88
CA LEU A 465 -13.12 23.21 6.61
C LEU A 465 -11.63 23.22 6.97
N ALA A 466 -11.09 22.10 7.43
CA ALA A 466 -9.65 21.96 7.69
C ALA A 466 -8.82 22.16 6.40
N LEU A 467 -9.21 21.51 5.28
CA LEU A 467 -8.53 21.66 3.99
C LEU A 467 -8.55 23.09 3.45
N ARG A 468 -9.65 23.80 3.59
CA ARG A 468 -9.77 25.22 3.20
C ARG A 468 -8.87 26.12 4.04
N GLU A 469 -8.74 25.83 5.33
CA GLU A 469 -7.80 26.56 6.19
C GLU A 469 -6.34 26.21 5.84
N MET A 470 -6.02 24.95 5.58
CA MET A 470 -4.69 24.55 5.09
C MET A 470 -4.35 25.20 3.74
N TRP A 471 -5.33 25.46 2.88
CA TRP A 471 -5.08 26.22 1.66
C TRP A 471 -4.79 27.70 1.97
N ARG A 472 -5.47 28.32 2.95
CA ARG A 472 -5.21 29.70 3.38
C ARG A 472 -3.86 29.86 4.06
N ASP A 473 -3.52 28.91 4.93
CA ASP A 473 -2.30 28.85 5.69
C ASP A 473 -1.57 27.53 5.39
N PRO A 474 -0.79 27.45 4.28
CA PRO A 474 -0.32 26.17 3.75
C PRO A 474 0.82 25.57 4.59
N PRO A 475 0.64 24.33 5.11
CA PRO A 475 1.73 23.55 5.70
C PRO A 475 2.64 22.90 4.65
N PHE A 476 2.19 22.87 3.41
CA PHE A 476 2.87 22.22 2.29
C PHE A 476 2.96 23.10 1.06
N GLY A 477 3.95 22.86 0.19
CA GLY A 477 3.84 23.07 -1.23
C GLY A 477 3.03 21.92 -1.81
N TYR A 478 1.84 22.21 -2.34
CA TYR A 478 0.93 21.22 -2.88
C TYR A 478 1.36 20.78 -4.27
N LEU A 479 1.52 19.48 -4.48
CA LEU A 479 2.08 18.94 -5.71
C LEU A 479 1.05 18.08 -6.46
N TYR A 480 1.13 16.77 -6.31
CA TYR A 480 0.36 15.84 -7.11
C TYR A 480 0.11 14.51 -6.38
N ALA A 481 -0.95 13.82 -6.79
CA ALA A 481 -1.08 12.40 -6.54
C ALA A 481 -0.50 11.64 -7.73
N GLN A 482 0.28 10.60 -7.46
CA GLN A 482 0.91 9.79 -8.50
C GLN A 482 -0.07 8.79 -9.11
N ARG A 483 0.30 8.17 -10.22
CA ARG A 483 -0.24 6.90 -10.68
C ARG A 483 0.74 5.81 -10.30
N ASP A 484 0.22 4.68 -9.84
CA ASP A 484 1.03 3.48 -9.71
C ASP A 484 1.14 2.80 -11.08
N ILE A 485 2.34 2.36 -11.41
CA ILE A 485 2.70 1.87 -12.74
C ILE A 485 3.28 0.48 -12.60
N TYR A 486 2.72 -0.44 -13.37
CA TYR A 486 3.10 -1.85 -13.37
C TYR A 486 3.47 -2.30 -14.78
N GLY A 487 4.57 -3.03 -14.92
CA GLY A 487 4.86 -3.79 -16.13
C GLY A 487 4.29 -5.20 -15.99
N VAL A 488 3.53 -5.67 -16.97
CA VAL A 488 2.77 -6.91 -16.87
C VAL A 488 2.96 -7.76 -18.14
N ASN A 489 3.18 -9.06 -17.95
CA ASN A 489 3.14 -10.02 -19.05
C ASN A 489 1.69 -10.24 -19.47
N LYS A 490 1.38 -10.07 -20.75
CA LYS A 490 0.01 -10.19 -21.32
C LYS A 490 -0.64 -11.54 -21.09
N ARG A 491 0.15 -12.59 -20.77
CA ARG A 491 -0.40 -13.90 -20.39
C ARG A 491 -1.17 -13.85 -19.07
N VAL A 492 -0.95 -12.83 -18.22
CA VAL A 492 -1.61 -12.68 -16.94
C VAL A 492 -2.81 -11.75 -17.06
N ALA A 493 -3.98 -12.25 -16.70
CA ALA A 493 -5.17 -11.43 -16.48
C ALA A 493 -5.20 -10.97 -15.02
N TRP A 494 -4.82 -9.73 -14.78
CA TRP A 494 -4.78 -9.05 -13.48
C TRP A 494 -4.97 -7.55 -13.67
N GLU A 495 -5.64 -6.90 -12.72
CA GLU A 495 -5.80 -5.45 -12.70
C GLU A 495 -5.23 -4.87 -11.40
N PRO A 496 -4.51 -3.73 -11.48
CA PRO A 496 -3.98 -3.06 -10.30
C PRO A 496 -5.08 -2.40 -9.48
N ARG A 497 -4.81 -2.17 -8.19
CA ARG A 497 -5.70 -1.55 -7.22
C ARG A 497 -5.19 -0.18 -6.78
N THR A 498 -6.11 0.73 -6.44
CA THR A 498 -5.80 2.10 -5.98
C THR A 498 -5.06 2.13 -4.62
N ASP A 499 -5.18 1.07 -3.82
CA ASP A 499 -4.54 0.92 -2.52
C ASP A 499 -3.08 0.42 -2.60
N GLU A 500 -2.53 0.29 -3.81
CA GLU A 500 -1.20 -0.26 -4.10
C GLU A 500 -1.07 -1.77 -3.80
N ASP A 501 -2.14 -2.45 -3.41
CA ASP A 501 -2.13 -3.88 -3.10
C ASP A 501 -2.13 -4.73 -4.38
N ILE A 502 -1.20 -5.67 -4.44
CA ILE A 502 -1.12 -6.66 -5.54
C ILE A 502 -1.92 -7.90 -5.12
N ASN A 503 -3.23 -7.86 -5.34
CA ASN A 503 -4.12 -8.98 -5.06
C ASN A 503 -4.24 -9.89 -6.30
N LEU A 504 -3.87 -11.17 -6.15
CA LEU A 504 -3.88 -12.17 -7.22
C LEU A 504 -4.95 -13.24 -7.06
N TYR A 505 -5.85 -13.12 -6.06
CA TYR A 505 -6.91 -14.11 -5.85
C TYR A 505 -7.81 -14.28 -7.08
N GLY A 506 -8.19 -13.17 -7.74
CA GLY A 506 -8.99 -13.18 -8.96
C GLY A 506 -8.19 -13.33 -10.26
N ALA A 507 -6.85 -13.31 -10.20
CA ALA A 507 -6.00 -13.40 -11.39
C ALA A 507 -6.02 -14.78 -12.03
N TYR A 508 -5.70 -14.84 -13.33
CA TYR A 508 -5.55 -16.12 -14.07
C TYR A 508 -4.56 -15.98 -15.22
N VAL A 509 -4.06 -17.12 -15.69
CA VAL A 509 -3.26 -17.21 -16.91
C VAL A 509 -4.21 -17.40 -18.10
N LYS A 510 -4.05 -16.55 -19.13
CA LYS A 510 -4.83 -16.58 -20.39
C LYS A 510 -4.44 -17.76 -21.26
#